data_5120063f399ebc5b02924f601d0c77e3
#
_entry.id   5120063f399ebc5b02924f601d0c77e3
#
_cell.length_a   1.000
_cell.length_b   1.000
_cell.length_c   1.000
_cell.angle_alpha   90.00
_cell.angle_beta   90.00
_cell.angle_gamma   90.00
#
_symmetry.space_group_name_H-M   'P 1'
#
loop_
_entity.id
_entity.type
_entity.pdbx_description
1 polymer ?
#
loop_
_entity_poly.entity_id
_entity_poly.type
_entity_poly.pdbx_seq_one_letter_code
_entity_poly.pdbx_strand_id
1 'polypeptide(L)'
;LKLATYATKSEYSKGRQFSEILSDERSAFQRDRDRVIHSGAFRRLKHKTQVFVYHTGDYFRTRLTHSIEVAQIARTISRALSIDEDLAETLALAHDLGHTPFGHAGEDALNDVTKSWGGFDHNAQTLKILTDLEHRYADFNGLNLTWETLEGIVKHNGPLKDLSKNKNNRSKIILSFNKLYNLNLDTFPSLEAQIASLSDDIAYNNHDID
;
A
#
# COMPACT_ATOMS: atom_id res chain seq x y z
N LEU A 1 -5.87 19.76 -13.93
CA LEU A 1 -7.21 19.84 -13.31
C LEU A 1 -7.06 20.48 -11.93
N LYS A 2 -7.99 21.38 -11.57
CA LYS A 2 -8.00 21.97 -10.24
C LYS A 2 -8.57 20.93 -9.26
N LEU A 3 -7.79 20.52 -8.27
CA LEU A 3 -8.25 19.58 -7.25
C LEU A 3 -9.37 20.18 -6.40
N ALA A 4 -10.28 19.32 -5.97
CA ALA A 4 -11.35 19.69 -5.04
C ALA A 4 -10.79 20.17 -3.69
N THR A 5 -11.62 20.87 -2.93
CA THR A 5 -11.20 21.39 -1.61
C THR A 5 -10.93 20.29 -0.58
N TYR A 6 -11.58 19.14 -0.74
CA TYR A 6 -11.45 17.97 0.12
C TYR A 6 -10.33 17.00 -0.33
N ALA A 7 -9.71 17.24 -1.49
CA ALA A 7 -8.61 16.42 -1.98
C ALA A 7 -7.34 16.60 -1.14
N THR A 8 -6.59 15.54 -1.00
CA THR A 8 -5.22 15.59 -0.48
C THR A 8 -4.33 16.26 -1.52
N LYS A 9 -3.57 17.28 -1.11
CA LYS A 9 -2.72 18.05 -2.03
C LYS A 9 -1.25 17.86 -1.67
N SER A 10 -0.45 17.53 -2.67
CA SER A 10 0.99 17.31 -2.48
C SER A 10 1.74 18.53 -1.92
N GLU A 11 1.24 19.74 -2.21
CA GLU A 11 1.78 21.02 -1.71
C GLU A 11 1.65 21.16 -0.19
N TYR A 12 0.67 20.47 0.42
CA TYR A 12 0.42 20.47 1.86
C TYR A 12 0.77 19.13 2.52
N SER A 13 1.59 18.32 1.85
CA SER A 13 2.06 17.06 2.42
C SER A 13 2.78 17.29 3.74
N LYS A 14 2.53 16.42 4.72
CA LYS A 14 3.26 16.38 5.98
C LYS A 14 4.73 15.93 5.82
N GLY A 15 5.11 15.62 4.60
CA GLY A 15 6.48 15.31 4.22
C GLY A 15 6.85 13.85 4.42
N ARG A 16 8.15 13.62 4.57
CA ARG A 16 8.80 12.31 4.65
C ARG A 16 9.49 12.13 5.99
N GLN A 17 9.71 10.88 6.39
CA GLN A 17 10.41 10.59 7.63
C GLN A 17 11.87 11.10 7.60
N PHE A 18 12.53 10.95 6.47
CA PHE A 18 13.90 11.44 6.26
C PHE A 18 13.88 12.61 5.28
N SER A 19 14.59 13.70 5.63
CA SER A 19 14.71 14.87 4.76
C SER A 19 15.57 14.55 3.55
N GLU A 20 15.14 14.96 2.37
CA GLU A 20 15.86 14.79 1.11
C GLU A 20 15.91 16.09 0.33
N ILE A 21 17.02 16.35 -0.34
CA ILE A 21 17.13 17.44 -1.31
C ILE A 21 16.48 16.96 -2.61
N LEU A 22 15.35 17.55 -2.96
CA LEU A 22 14.61 17.21 -4.16
C LEU A 22 14.98 18.20 -5.28
N SER A 23 15.45 17.69 -6.41
CA SER A 23 15.98 18.48 -7.51
C SER A 23 15.11 18.51 -8.77
N ASP A 24 13.91 17.92 -8.73
CA ASP A 24 13.03 17.83 -9.90
C ASP A 24 11.62 18.40 -9.63
N GLU A 25 10.86 18.61 -10.73
CA GLU A 25 9.53 19.21 -10.72
C GLU A 25 8.39 18.24 -10.36
N ARG A 26 8.70 16.97 -10.07
CA ARG A 26 7.67 15.98 -9.71
C ARG A 26 7.03 16.30 -8.37
N SER A 27 5.69 16.13 -8.30
CA SER A 27 4.98 16.22 -7.02
C SER A 27 5.50 15.17 -6.02
N ALA A 28 5.22 15.39 -4.74
CA ALA A 28 5.59 14.43 -3.69
C ALA A 28 4.97 13.04 -3.94
N PHE A 29 3.72 13.00 -4.42
CA PHE A 29 2.99 11.74 -4.68
C PHE A 29 3.43 11.06 -5.98
N GLN A 30 3.78 11.81 -7.04
CA GLN A 30 4.42 11.26 -8.23
C GLN A 30 5.73 10.55 -7.89
N ARG A 31 6.52 11.17 -7.03
CA ARG A 31 7.76 10.57 -6.56
C ARG A 31 7.52 9.28 -5.77
N ASP A 32 6.48 9.24 -4.94
CA ASP A 32 6.11 8.03 -4.21
C ASP A 32 5.69 6.91 -5.16
N ARG A 33 4.86 7.19 -6.14
CA ARG A 33 4.48 6.25 -7.19
C ARG A 33 5.70 5.65 -7.89
N ASP A 34 6.62 6.50 -8.33
CA ASP A 34 7.82 6.05 -9.01
C ASP A 34 8.68 5.16 -8.10
N ARG A 35 8.82 5.49 -6.81
CA ARG A 35 9.53 4.67 -5.83
C ARG A 35 8.90 3.29 -5.66
N VAL A 36 7.57 3.23 -5.59
CA VAL A 36 6.82 1.96 -5.50
C VAL A 36 7.04 1.13 -6.76
N ILE A 37 6.79 1.68 -7.96
CA ILE A 37 6.93 0.96 -9.23
C ILE A 37 8.35 0.40 -9.42
N HIS A 38 9.37 1.17 -9.03
CA HIS A 38 10.77 0.78 -9.17
C HIS A 38 11.28 -0.09 -8.00
N SER A 39 10.46 -0.42 -7.00
CA SER A 39 10.87 -1.26 -5.87
C SER A 39 11.08 -2.73 -6.28
N GLY A 40 11.87 -3.44 -5.50
CA GLY A 40 12.04 -4.88 -5.66
C GLY A 40 10.76 -5.65 -5.32
N ALA A 41 10.02 -5.18 -4.31
CA ALA A 41 8.76 -5.77 -3.88
C ALA A 41 7.70 -5.72 -4.99
N PHE A 42 7.55 -4.59 -5.68
CA PHE A 42 6.60 -4.45 -6.78
C PHE A 42 6.90 -5.43 -7.93
N ARG A 43 8.17 -5.57 -8.33
CA ARG A 43 8.57 -6.55 -9.34
C ARG A 43 8.28 -7.99 -8.94
N ARG A 44 8.35 -8.31 -7.63
CA ARG A 44 8.04 -9.66 -7.12
C ARG A 44 6.56 -10.02 -7.16
N LEU A 45 5.65 -9.04 -7.30
CA LEU A 45 4.20 -9.30 -7.44
C LEU A 45 3.87 -10.19 -8.65
N LYS A 46 4.68 -10.15 -9.70
CA LYS A 46 4.52 -11.04 -10.87
C LYS A 46 4.61 -12.53 -10.54
N HIS A 47 5.24 -12.88 -9.42
CA HIS A 47 5.41 -14.27 -8.96
C HIS A 47 4.43 -14.66 -7.85
N LYS A 48 3.51 -13.78 -7.51
CA LYS A 48 2.49 -14.02 -6.48
C LYS A 48 1.14 -14.24 -7.15
N THR A 49 0.49 -15.34 -6.79
CA THR A 49 -0.86 -15.69 -7.24
C THR A 49 -1.88 -14.70 -6.70
N GLN A 50 -2.85 -14.28 -7.54
CA GLN A 50 -4.01 -13.53 -7.06
C GLN A 50 -5.07 -14.47 -6.50
N VAL A 51 -5.66 -15.31 -7.34
CA VAL A 51 -6.66 -16.32 -6.96
C VAL A 51 -6.21 -17.70 -7.44
N PHE A 52 -5.97 -17.88 -8.74
CA PHE A 52 -5.54 -19.15 -9.33
C PHE A 52 -4.02 -19.21 -9.45
N VAL A 53 -3.47 -20.40 -9.28
CA VAL A 53 -2.02 -20.63 -9.41
C VAL A 53 -1.61 -20.38 -10.87
N TYR A 54 -0.87 -19.30 -11.11
CA TYR A 54 -0.54 -18.81 -12.46
C TYR A 54 0.34 -19.78 -13.28
N HIS A 55 1.00 -20.75 -12.65
CA HIS A 55 1.81 -21.76 -13.35
C HIS A 55 0.99 -22.79 -14.18
N THR A 56 -0.32 -22.85 -13.96
CA THR A 56 -1.22 -23.78 -14.69
C THR A 56 -1.69 -23.23 -16.04
N GLY A 57 -1.36 -21.98 -16.35
CA GLY A 57 -1.65 -21.34 -17.63
C GLY A 57 -1.19 -19.88 -17.64
N ASP A 58 -0.87 -19.36 -18.82
CA ASP A 58 -0.39 -18.00 -19.04
C ASP A 58 -1.51 -16.92 -18.98
N TYR A 59 -2.75 -17.35 -18.92
CA TYR A 59 -3.93 -16.48 -18.86
C TYR A 59 -4.25 -15.98 -17.44
N PHE A 60 -3.78 -16.65 -16.39
CA PHE A 60 -4.16 -16.32 -15.03
C PHE A 60 -3.51 -15.03 -14.52
N ARG A 61 -4.34 -14.23 -13.85
CA ARG A 61 -3.95 -12.95 -13.24
C ARG A 61 -2.94 -13.17 -12.10
N THR A 62 -1.84 -12.44 -12.15
CA THR A 62 -0.89 -12.31 -11.04
C THR A 62 -1.26 -11.10 -10.16
N ARG A 63 -0.68 -11.00 -8.95
CA ARG A 63 -0.86 -9.79 -8.12
C ARG A 63 -0.34 -8.53 -8.80
N LEU A 64 0.64 -8.63 -9.69
CA LEU A 64 1.12 -7.48 -10.44
C LEU A 64 0.05 -6.92 -11.39
N THR A 65 -0.57 -7.80 -12.18
CA THR A 65 -1.63 -7.38 -13.12
C THR A 65 -2.85 -6.86 -12.37
N HIS A 66 -3.25 -7.51 -11.27
CA HIS A 66 -4.30 -7.02 -10.39
C HIS A 66 -4.01 -5.62 -9.85
N SER A 67 -2.83 -5.38 -9.28
CA SER A 67 -2.47 -4.05 -8.76
C SER A 67 -2.50 -2.96 -9.85
N ILE A 68 -2.16 -3.29 -11.10
CA ILE A 68 -2.25 -2.37 -12.23
C ILE A 68 -3.71 -2.05 -12.57
N GLU A 69 -4.60 -3.04 -12.54
CA GLU A 69 -6.04 -2.86 -12.80
C GLU A 69 -6.68 -2.02 -11.69
N VAL A 70 -6.39 -2.31 -10.41
CA VAL A 70 -6.82 -1.49 -9.27
C VAL A 70 -6.37 -0.03 -9.44
N ALA A 71 -5.12 0.19 -9.82
CA ALA A 71 -4.57 1.52 -10.06
C ALA A 71 -5.28 2.26 -11.20
N GLN A 72 -5.62 1.56 -12.28
CA GLN A 72 -6.39 2.14 -13.40
C GLN A 72 -7.79 2.58 -12.95
N ILE A 73 -8.50 1.76 -12.17
CA ILE A 73 -9.82 2.06 -11.62
C ILE A 73 -9.72 3.25 -10.65
N ALA A 74 -8.76 3.21 -9.71
CA ALA A 74 -8.53 4.27 -8.73
C ALA A 74 -8.30 5.63 -9.41
N ARG A 75 -7.47 5.69 -10.44
CA ARG A 75 -7.26 6.92 -11.23
C ARG A 75 -8.53 7.42 -11.90
N THR A 76 -9.32 6.52 -12.47
CA THR A 76 -10.57 6.88 -13.14
C THR A 76 -11.56 7.53 -12.16
N ILE A 77 -11.74 6.93 -10.99
CA ILE A 77 -12.62 7.47 -9.94
C ILE A 77 -12.05 8.79 -9.38
N SER A 78 -10.73 8.85 -9.12
CA SER A 78 -10.07 10.05 -8.61
C SER A 78 -10.24 11.25 -9.54
N ARG A 79 -10.12 11.02 -10.85
CA ARG A 79 -10.35 12.05 -11.87
C ARG A 79 -11.79 12.55 -11.86
N ALA A 80 -12.77 11.64 -11.76
CA ALA A 80 -14.19 11.99 -11.69
C ALA A 80 -14.51 12.81 -10.44
N LEU A 81 -13.84 12.53 -9.31
CA LEU A 81 -14.02 13.25 -8.04
C LEU A 81 -13.11 14.47 -7.88
N SER A 82 -12.23 14.74 -8.85
CA SER A 82 -11.24 15.82 -8.77
C SER A 82 -10.32 15.73 -7.53
N ILE A 83 -9.91 14.52 -7.16
CA ILE A 83 -8.91 14.26 -6.11
C ILE A 83 -7.57 13.86 -6.72
N ASP A 84 -6.54 13.69 -5.88
CA ASP A 84 -5.17 13.45 -6.38
C ASP A 84 -5.02 12.03 -6.97
N GLU A 85 -4.84 11.99 -8.30
CA GLU A 85 -4.69 10.72 -9.04
C GLU A 85 -3.38 10.00 -8.68
N ASP A 86 -2.28 10.73 -8.46
CA ASP A 86 -0.97 10.15 -8.20
C ASP A 86 -0.93 9.47 -6.83
N LEU A 87 -1.59 10.07 -5.81
CA LEU A 87 -1.70 9.46 -4.49
C LEU A 87 -2.57 8.20 -4.55
N ALA A 88 -3.75 8.27 -5.17
CA ALA A 88 -4.65 7.12 -5.29
C ALA A 88 -4.00 5.97 -6.06
N GLU A 89 -3.30 6.27 -7.17
CA GLU A 89 -2.53 5.29 -7.94
C GLU A 89 -1.41 4.66 -7.10
N THR A 90 -0.67 5.47 -6.36
CA THR A 90 0.41 4.99 -5.48
C THR A 90 -0.10 3.99 -4.45
N LEU A 91 -1.22 4.31 -3.80
CA LEU A 91 -1.86 3.47 -2.80
C LEU A 91 -2.35 2.15 -3.41
N ALA A 92 -2.99 2.23 -4.58
CA ALA A 92 -3.45 1.06 -5.32
C ALA A 92 -2.29 0.14 -5.77
N LEU A 93 -1.16 0.69 -6.21
CA LEU A 93 0.01 -0.09 -6.60
C LEU A 93 0.72 -0.74 -5.39
N ALA A 94 0.62 -0.13 -4.21
CA ALA A 94 1.37 -0.54 -3.04
C ALA A 94 0.61 -1.47 -2.07
N HIS A 95 -0.72 -1.54 -2.16
CA HIS A 95 -1.54 -2.22 -1.14
C HIS A 95 -1.14 -3.68 -0.92
N ASP A 96 -0.80 -4.40 -1.98
CA ASP A 96 -0.54 -5.84 -1.98
C ASP A 96 0.95 -6.25 -1.87
N LEU A 97 1.87 -5.29 -1.68
CA LEU A 97 3.32 -5.57 -1.68
C LEU A 97 3.74 -6.63 -0.65
N GLY A 98 3.08 -6.66 0.50
CA GLY A 98 3.37 -7.57 1.61
C GLY A 98 2.71 -8.94 1.52
N HIS A 99 1.86 -9.19 0.52
CA HIS A 99 1.19 -10.49 0.38
C HIS A 99 2.17 -11.65 0.16
N THR A 100 1.78 -12.82 0.67
CA THR A 100 2.50 -14.09 0.47
C THR A 100 2.22 -14.67 -0.92
N PRO A 101 3.06 -15.60 -1.43
CA PRO A 101 2.65 -16.51 -2.49
C PRO A 101 1.41 -17.31 -2.08
N PHE A 102 0.55 -17.64 -3.04
CA PHE A 102 -0.70 -18.39 -2.84
C PHE A 102 -1.78 -17.67 -2.03
N GLY A 103 -1.78 -16.32 -2.09
CA GLY A 103 -2.85 -15.48 -1.53
C GLY A 103 -3.08 -15.69 -0.04
N HIS A 104 -4.35 -15.68 0.37
CA HIS A 104 -4.73 -15.86 1.78
C HIS A 104 -4.39 -17.25 2.33
N ALA A 105 -4.46 -18.31 1.52
CA ALA A 105 -4.04 -19.64 1.96
C ALA A 105 -2.55 -19.67 2.39
N GLY A 106 -1.69 -18.98 1.64
CA GLY A 106 -0.28 -18.82 1.99
C GLY A 106 -0.09 -17.95 3.24
N GLU A 107 -0.91 -16.91 3.40
CA GLU A 107 -0.90 -16.05 4.58
C GLU A 107 -1.31 -16.82 5.84
N ASP A 108 -2.41 -17.58 5.78
CA ASP A 108 -2.90 -18.40 6.89
C ASP A 108 -1.84 -19.44 7.32
N ALA A 109 -1.26 -20.14 6.35
CA ALA A 109 -0.20 -21.11 6.63
C ALA A 109 1.02 -20.46 7.28
N LEU A 110 1.46 -19.28 6.76
CA LEU A 110 2.59 -18.55 7.32
C LEU A 110 2.26 -18.01 8.72
N ASN A 111 1.05 -17.50 8.92
CA ASN A 111 0.58 -17.02 10.21
C ASN A 111 0.57 -18.16 11.25
N ASP A 112 0.11 -19.34 10.89
CA ASP A 112 0.06 -20.50 11.80
C ASP A 112 1.46 -20.96 12.21
N VAL A 113 2.38 -21.13 11.28
CA VAL A 113 3.75 -21.57 11.59
C VAL A 113 4.59 -20.52 12.33
N THR A 114 4.24 -19.24 12.20
CA THR A 114 4.92 -18.14 12.90
C THR A 114 4.18 -17.66 14.16
N LYS A 115 3.11 -18.31 14.56
CA LYS A 115 2.24 -17.89 15.67
C LYS A 115 2.98 -17.67 16.99
N SER A 116 3.99 -18.52 17.29
CA SER A 116 4.84 -18.37 18.49
C SER A 116 5.69 -17.09 18.48
N TRP A 117 5.93 -16.49 17.30
CA TRP A 117 6.66 -15.23 17.12
C TRP A 117 5.73 -14.03 16.87
N GLY A 118 4.41 -14.25 16.97
CA GLY A 118 3.38 -13.20 16.84
C GLY A 118 2.58 -13.26 15.55
N GLY A 119 2.81 -14.26 14.70
CA GLY A 119 2.07 -14.47 13.46
C GLY A 119 2.55 -13.60 12.29
N PHE A 120 1.82 -13.70 11.20
CA PHE A 120 2.05 -12.94 9.96
C PHE A 120 0.78 -12.15 9.58
N ASP A 121 0.96 -10.98 8.96
CA ASP A 121 -0.11 -10.14 8.41
C ASP A 121 0.47 -9.36 7.23
N HIS A 122 -0.17 -9.44 6.06
CA HIS A 122 0.33 -8.84 4.83
C HIS A 122 0.36 -7.30 4.87
N ASN A 123 -0.54 -6.64 5.59
CA ASN A 123 -0.56 -5.19 5.73
C ASN A 123 0.63 -4.68 6.55
N ALA A 124 0.90 -5.35 7.67
CA ALA A 124 2.08 -5.06 8.48
C ALA A 124 3.37 -5.34 7.70
N GLN A 125 3.38 -6.39 6.88
CA GLN A 125 4.50 -6.71 6.00
C GLN A 125 4.66 -5.66 4.89
N THR A 126 3.57 -5.15 4.31
CA THR A 126 3.61 -4.04 3.36
C THR A 126 4.29 -2.82 3.98
N LEU A 127 3.84 -2.41 5.17
CA LEU A 127 4.47 -1.29 5.89
C LEU A 127 5.96 -1.55 6.10
N LYS A 128 6.34 -2.74 6.57
CA LYS A 128 7.74 -3.10 6.80
C LYS A 128 8.58 -3.08 5.52
N ILE A 129 8.05 -3.52 4.40
CA ILE A 129 8.71 -3.44 3.09
C ILE A 129 9.00 -1.97 2.75
N LEU A 130 7.99 -1.11 2.85
CA LEU A 130 8.07 0.29 2.44
C LEU A 130 8.96 1.15 3.35
N THR A 131 9.10 0.76 4.63
CA THR A 131 9.80 1.57 5.63
C THR A 131 11.15 1.03 6.05
N ASP A 132 11.43 -0.27 5.80
CA ASP A 132 12.63 -0.93 6.30
C ASP A 132 13.30 -1.88 5.30
N LEU A 133 12.56 -2.76 4.62
CA LEU A 133 13.16 -3.90 3.88
C LEU A 133 13.64 -3.57 2.45
N GLU A 134 13.16 -2.50 1.84
CA GLU A 134 13.71 -2.02 0.57
C GLU A 134 15.00 -1.22 0.84
N HIS A 135 16.10 -1.64 0.23
CA HIS A 135 17.44 -1.04 0.40
C HIS A 135 17.91 -0.44 -0.92
N ARG A 136 17.39 0.71 -1.30
CA ARG A 136 17.74 1.41 -2.55
C ARG A 136 18.52 2.70 -2.34
N TYR A 137 18.48 3.25 -1.15
CA TYR A 137 19.06 4.53 -0.79
C TYR A 137 20.16 4.31 0.25
N ALA A 138 21.25 5.08 0.15
CA ALA A 138 22.38 4.94 1.06
C ALA A 138 22.07 5.51 2.47
N ASP A 139 21.23 6.53 2.53
CA ASP A 139 21.03 7.32 3.74
C ASP A 139 19.91 6.79 4.64
N PHE A 140 19.05 5.90 4.13
CA PHE A 140 17.91 5.35 4.89
C PHE A 140 17.43 4.01 4.34
N ASN A 141 16.81 3.22 5.19
CA ASN A 141 16.08 2.02 4.82
C ASN A 141 14.69 2.38 4.28
N GLY A 142 14.08 1.46 3.53
CA GLY A 142 12.76 1.65 2.94
C GLY A 142 12.79 2.56 1.73
N LEU A 143 11.61 3.06 1.38
CA LEU A 143 11.38 3.93 0.23
C LEU A 143 11.23 5.41 0.61
N ASN A 144 11.20 5.74 1.90
CA ASN A 144 10.98 7.10 2.41
C ASN A 144 9.78 7.79 1.75
N LEU A 145 8.61 7.12 1.79
CA LEU A 145 7.37 7.64 1.21
C LEU A 145 6.78 8.76 2.07
N THR A 146 5.88 9.55 1.50
CA THR A 146 5.18 10.61 2.22
C THR A 146 4.30 10.05 3.34
N TRP A 147 3.99 10.92 4.30
CA TRP A 147 3.08 10.61 5.40
C TRP A 147 1.73 10.10 4.88
N GLU A 148 1.18 10.78 3.88
CA GLU A 148 -0.12 10.48 3.28
C GLU A 148 -0.15 9.08 2.64
N THR A 149 0.91 8.72 1.96
CA THR A 149 1.05 7.38 1.36
C THR A 149 1.14 6.30 2.44
N LEU A 150 1.96 6.49 3.46
CA LEU A 150 2.09 5.51 4.56
C LEU A 150 0.81 5.39 5.39
N GLU A 151 0.18 6.52 5.68
CA GLU A 151 -1.10 6.58 6.37
C GLU A 151 -2.18 5.84 5.62
N GLY A 152 -2.32 6.11 4.32
CA GLY A 152 -3.29 5.46 3.45
C GLY A 152 -3.10 3.96 3.35
N ILE A 153 -1.86 3.47 3.22
CA ILE A 153 -1.56 2.03 3.18
C ILE A 153 -1.92 1.35 4.49
N VAL A 154 -1.52 1.92 5.62
CA VAL A 154 -1.79 1.32 6.94
C VAL A 154 -3.28 1.28 7.26
N LYS A 155 -4.03 2.26 6.78
CA LYS A 155 -5.47 2.43 7.07
C LYS A 155 -6.38 2.14 5.86
N HIS A 156 -5.92 1.46 4.81
CA HIS A 156 -6.76 1.21 3.64
C HIS A 156 -8.06 0.45 3.98
N ASN A 157 -8.07 -0.38 5.02
CA ASN A 157 -9.25 -1.03 5.57
C ASN A 157 -9.95 -0.21 6.68
N GLY A 158 -9.69 1.08 6.78
CA GLY A 158 -10.28 1.98 7.76
C GLY A 158 -9.43 2.23 9.01
N PRO A 159 -9.99 2.93 10.02
CA PRO A 159 -9.30 3.26 11.26
C PRO A 159 -8.86 2.03 12.04
N LEU A 160 -7.68 2.10 12.64
CA LEU A 160 -7.11 1.02 13.45
C LEU A 160 -7.33 1.29 14.96
N LYS A 161 -8.59 1.36 15.36
CA LYS A 161 -8.98 1.52 16.76
C LYS A 161 -8.59 0.27 17.55
N ASP A 162 -8.16 0.46 18.81
CA ASP A 162 -7.85 -0.63 19.74
C ASP A 162 -6.68 -1.55 19.34
N LEU A 163 -5.82 -1.11 18.40
CA LEU A 163 -4.67 -1.90 17.97
C LEU A 163 -3.75 -2.29 19.16
N SER A 164 -3.68 -1.44 20.19
CA SER A 164 -2.91 -1.69 21.41
C SER A 164 -3.43 -2.86 22.27
N LYS A 165 -4.68 -3.25 22.11
CA LYS A 165 -5.28 -4.39 22.82
C LYS A 165 -4.83 -5.73 22.22
N ASN A 166 -4.40 -5.73 20.96
CA ASN A 166 -3.94 -6.92 20.26
C ASN A 166 -2.42 -7.05 20.37
N LYS A 167 -1.93 -8.21 20.83
CA LYS A 167 -0.49 -8.48 20.98
C LYS A 167 0.12 -9.23 19.79
N ASN A 168 -0.56 -9.25 18.64
CA ASN A 168 -0.06 -9.91 17.43
C ASN A 168 1.06 -9.09 16.75
N ASN A 169 1.71 -9.69 15.76
CA ASN A 169 2.84 -9.08 15.05
C ASN A 169 2.42 -7.83 14.27
N ARG A 170 1.21 -7.84 13.67
CA ARG A 170 0.60 -6.68 13.00
C ARG A 170 0.61 -5.47 13.92
N SER A 171 0.01 -5.61 15.10
CA SER A 171 -0.07 -4.52 16.09
C SER A 171 1.31 -4.04 16.52
N LYS A 172 2.27 -4.96 16.75
CA LYS A 172 3.64 -4.60 17.16
C LYS A 172 4.35 -3.77 16.07
N ILE A 173 4.29 -4.19 14.81
CA ILE A 173 4.95 -3.50 13.69
C ILE A 173 4.35 -2.11 13.51
N ILE A 174 3.01 -2.03 13.38
CA ILE A 174 2.32 -0.76 13.13
C ILE A 174 2.52 0.22 14.30
N LEU A 175 2.36 -0.24 15.55
CA LEU A 175 2.54 0.61 16.73
C LEU A 175 4.00 1.05 16.92
N SER A 176 4.97 0.20 16.61
CA SER A 176 6.39 0.56 16.67
C SER A 176 6.71 1.67 15.66
N PHE A 177 6.22 1.54 14.43
CA PHE A 177 6.39 2.59 13.43
C PHE A 177 5.64 3.86 13.82
N ASN A 178 4.39 3.75 14.27
CA ASN A 178 3.57 4.91 14.69
C ASN A 178 4.16 5.71 15.85
N LYS A 179 4.99 5.11 16.70
CA LYS A 179 5.74 5.83 17.75
C LYS A 179 6.83 6.73 17.17
N LEU A 180 7.43 6.32 16.04
CA LEU A 180 8.47 7.11 15.36
C LEU A 180 7.86 8.16 14.43
N TYR A 181 6.77 7.80 13.77
CA TYR A 181 6.11 8.63 12.77
C TYR A 181 4.58 8.46 12.89
N ASN A 182 3.95 9.36 13.62
CA ASN A 182 2.53 9.25 13.98
C ASN A 182 1.61 9.34 12.75
N LEU A 183 0.92 8.26 12.41
CA LEU A 183 0.01 8.11 11.28
C LEU A 183 -1.47 8.36 11.65
N ASN A 184 -1.77 8.88 12.84
CA ASN A 184 -3.14 9.15 13.30
C ASN A 184 -4.08 7.93 13.12
N LEU A 185 -3.69 6.79 13.69
CA LEU A 185 -4.31 5.47 13.43
C LEU A 185 -5.82 5.43 13.72
N ASP A 186 -6.33 6.27 14.61
CA ASP A 186 -7.74 6.26 15.05
C ASP A 186 -8.69 7.01 14.11
N THR A 187 -8.16 7.77 13.13
CA THR A 187 -8.94 8.53 12.16
C THR A 187 -9.16 7.75 10.87
N PHE A 188 -10.19 8.13 10.10
CA PHE A 188 -10.34 7.63 8.73
C PHE A 188 -9.16 8.09 7.86
N PRO A 189 -8.75 7.28 6.86
CA PRO A 189 -7.71 7.68 5.91
C PRO A 189 -8.24 8.76 4.94
N SER A 190 -7.32 9.29 4.14
CA SER A 190 -7.66 10.23 3.05
C SER A 190 -8.70 9.62 2.10
N LEU A 191 -9.39 10.47 1.34
CA LEU A 191 -10.36 10.02 0.34
C LEU A 191 -9.68 9.18 -0.76
N GLU A 192 -8.46 9.56 -1.14
CA GLU A 192 -7.65 8.81 -2.10
C GLU A 192 -7.38 7.38 -1.63
N ALA A 193 -7.12 7.18 -0.33
CA ALA A 193 -6.93 5.85 0.22
C ALA A 193 -8.23 5.04 0.26
N GLN A 194 -9.36 5.67 0.56
CA GLN A 194 -10.68 5.03 0.50
C GLN A 194 -11.04 4.63 -0.94
N ILE A 195 -10.70 5.46 -1.93
CA ILE A 195 -10.87 5.12 -3.35
C ILE A 195 -9.97 3.97 -3.78
N ALA A 196 -8.72 3.92 -3.32
CA ALA A 196 -7.84 2.78 -3.61
C ALA A 196 -8.41 1.46 -3.07
N SER A 197 -8.94 1.46 -1.84
CA SER A 197 -9.62 0.29 -1.25
C SER A 197 -10.88 -0.10 -2.03
N LEU A 198 -11.75 0.86 -2.37
CA LEU A 198 -12.94 0.59 -3.18
C LEU A 198 -12.58 0.05 -4.57
N SER A 199 -11.49 0.53 -5.15
CA SER A 199 -11.02 0.08 -6.47
C SER A 199 -10.51 -1.36 -6.44
N ASP A 200 -9.93 -1.80 -5.32
CA ASP A 200 -9.55 -3.19 -5.08
C ASP A 200 -10.79 -4.09 -5.06
N ASP A 201 -11.83 -3.71 -4.30
CA ASP A 201 -13.10 -4.43 -4.25
C ASP A 201 -13.74 -4.53 -5.65
N ILE A 202 -13.72 -3.45 -6.44
CA ILE A 202 -14.27 -3.43 -7.80
C ILE A 202 -13.47 -4.38 -8.72
N ALA A 203 -12.14 -4.32 -8.68
CA ALA A 203 -11.29 -5.17 -9.51
C ALA A 203 -11.44 -6.66 -9.14
N TYR A 204 -11.61 -6.96 -7.85
CA TYR A 204 -11.85 -8.31 -7.36
C TYR A 204 -13.19 -8.84 -7.86
N ASN A 205 -14.28 -8.08 -7.66
CA ASN A 205 -15.62 -8.47 -8.08
C ASN A 205 -15.75 -8.63 -9.60
N ASN A 206 -15.09 -7.79 -10.39
CA ASN A 206 -15.09 -7.94 -11.85
C ASN A 206 -14.45 -9.25 -12.30
N HIS A 207 -13.43 -9.71 -11.58
CA HIS A 207 -12.78 -10.99 -11.89
C HIS A 207 -13.64 -12.23 -11.53
N ASP A 208 -14.50 -12.10 -10.51
CA ASP A 208 -15.40 -13.19 -10.11
C ASP A 208 -16.59 -13.34 -11.06
N ILE A 209 -16.85 -12.35 -11.91
CA ILE A 209 -17.94 -12.35 -12.91
C ILE A 209 -17.48 -12.90 -14.27
N ASP A 210 -16.22 -12.76 -14.62
CA ASP A 210 -15.61 -13.26 -15.87
C ASP A 210 -15.26 -14.76 -15.76
#